data_fb0756b21f0778f4baa874ad09d16966
#
_entry.id   fb0756b21f0778f4baa874ad09d16966
#
_cell.length_a   1.000
_cell.length_b   1.000
_cell.length_c   1.000
_cell.angle_alpha   90.00
_cell.angle_beta   90.00
_cell.angle_gamma   90.00
#
_symmetry.space_group_name_H-M   'P 1'
#
loop_
_entity.id
_entity.type
_entity.pdbx_description
1 polymer ?
#
loop_
_entity_poly.entity_id
_entity_poly.type
_entity_poly.pdbx_seq_one_letter_code
_entity_poly.pdbx_strand_id
1 'polypeptide(L)'
;MCIRDRYLRTTEEMLEEFAYLGSEKAEEVVITNTNKIADMIEKISPIHPDKFPPVIENSDQDLKNICFTKAHEMYGDPLPEIVESRLDRELNSIISNGYAVMYIIAQKLVWKSNEDGYLVGSRGSVGSSLAATMSGITEVNPLPPHYLCPNPDCKYSDFDSPEVKQYAGMAGCDMPDKICPKCGTRMKKEGFDIPFETFLGFKGDKEPVSYTHLRA
;
A
#
# COMPACT_ATOMS: atom_id res chain seq x y z
N MET A 1 3.28 -9.78 32.90
CA MET A 1 3.66 -11.21 32.78
C MET A 1 4.77 -11.30 31.77
N CYS A 2 5.95 -11.78 32.17
CA CYS A 2 7.14 -11.77 31.31
C CYS A 2 7.11 -12.97 30.36
N ILE A 3 7.18 -12.74 29.04
CA ILE A 3 7.19 -13.81 28.02
C ILE A 3 8.39 -14.75 28.19
N ARG A 4 9.44 -14.32 28.90
CA ARG A 4 10.67 -15.09 29.13
C ARG A 4 10.49 -16.31 30.03
N ASP A 5 9.41 -16.36 30.79
CA ASP A 5 9.16 -17.42 31.76
C ASP A 5 8.37 -18.59 31.18
N ARG A 6 8.09 -18.57 29.87
CA ARG A 6 7.33 -19.62 29.18
C ARG A 6 8.13 -20.17 28.02
N TYR A 7 8.31 -21.45 28.01
CA TYR A 7 8.93 -22.26 26.95
C TYR A 7 8.17 -23.55 26.74
N LEU A 8 8.39 -24.21 25.62
CA LEU A 8 7.80 -25.50 25.31
C LEU A 8 8.50 -26.55 26.18
N ARG A 9 7.75 -27.17 27.07
CA ARG A 9 8.23 -28.24 27.97
C ARG A 9 7.98 -29.61 27.36
N THR A 10 8.84 -30.58 27.69
CA THR A 10 8.60 -31.98 27.37
C THR A 10 7.54 -32.58 28.31
N THR A 11 7.03 -33.77 27.96
CA THR A 11 6.07 -34.47 28.81
C THR A 11 6.67 -34.79 30.18
N GLU A 12 7.94 -35.18 30.21
CA GLU A 12 8.67 -35.49 31.44
C GLU A 12 8.79 -34.25 32.34
N GLU A 13 9.20 -33.12 31.77
CA GLU A 13 9.29 -31.84 32.51
C GLU A 13 7.92 -31.41 33.06
N MET A 14 6.85 -31.63 32.30
CA MET A 14 5.50 -31.34 32.77
C MET A 14 5.04 -32.25 33.88
N LEU A 15 5.34 -33.55 33.81
CA LEU A 15 5.04 -34.51 34.89
C LEU A 15 5.79 -34.16 36.18
N GLU A 16 7.04 -33.74 36.06
CA GLU A 16 7.85 -33.28 37.20
C GLU A 16 7.26 -32.02 37.84
N GLU A 17 6.88 -31.04 37.08
CA GLU A 17 6.20 -29.83 37.56
C GLU A 17 4.89 -30.10 38.30
N PHE A 18 4.14 -31.14 37.89
CA PHE A 18 2.88 -31.54 38.50
C PHE A 18 3.04 -32.65 39.56
N ALA A 19 4.28 -33.03 39.91
CA ALA A 19 4.55 -34.12 40.88
C ALA A 19 3.89 -33.90 42.25
N TYR A 20 3.64 -32.67 42.64
CA TYR A 20 2.94 -32.31 43.89
C TYR A 20 1.50 -32.83 43.97
N LEU A 21 0.89 -33.23 42.83
CA LEU A 21 -0.45 -33.85 42.79
C LEU A 21 -0.44 -35.35 43.05
N GLY A 22 0.76 -36.00 43.12
CA GLY A 22 0.94 -37.43 43.04
C GLY A 22 0.97 -37.95 41.60
N SER A 23 1.64 -39.11 41.39
CA SER A 23 1.93 -39.60 40.02
C SER A 23 0.68 -39.88 39.19
N GLU A 24 -0.34 -40.49 39.74
CA GLU A 24 -1.59 -40.82 39.04
C GLU A 24 -2.33 -39.54 38.57
N LYS A 25 -2.42 -38.54 39.45
CA LYS A 25 -3.11 -37.30 39.13
C LYS A 25 -2.29 -36.41 38.18
N ALA A 26 -0.98 -36.43 38.29
CA ALA A 26 -0.09 -35.75 37.36
C ALA A 26 -0.23 -36.32 35.93
N GLU A 27 -0.26 -37.67 35.80
CA GLU A 27 -0.49 -38.33 34.50
C GLU A 27 -1.88 -38.02 33.94
N GLU A 28 -2.91 -38.03 34.77
CA GLU A 28 -4.26 -37.62 34.34
C GLU A 28 -4.28 -36.22 33.77
N VAL A 29 -3.65 -35.27 34.46
CA VAL A 29 -3.67 -33.84 34.04
C VAL A 29 -2.79 -33.59 32.81
N VAL A 30 -1.58 -34.12 32.80
CA VAL A 30 -0.57 -33.83 31.79
C VAL A 30 -0.78 -34.62 30.51
N ILE A 31 -1.18 -35.91 30.62
CA ILE A 31 -1.28 -36.79 29.46
C ILE A 31 -2.74 -37.04 29.07
N THR A 32 -3.52 -37.60 30.00
CA THR A 32 -4.87 -38.07 29.68
C THR A 32 -5.81 -36.93 29.27
N ASN A 33 -5.85 -35.84 30.04
CA ASN A 33 -6.76 -34.72 29.77
C ASN A 33 -6.30 -33.88 28.61
N THR A 34 -5.00 -33.71 28.38
CA THR A 34 -4.48 -32.99 27.20
C THR A 34 -4.80 -33.76 25.92
N ASN A 35 -4.64 -35.07 25.90
CA ASN A 35 -5.03 -35.89 24.74
C ASN A 35 -6.55 -35.87 24.51
N LYS A 36 -7.37 -35.96 25.56
CA LYS A 36 -8.82 -35.83 25.43
C LYS A 36 -9.22 -34.49 24.79
N ILE A 37 -8.57 -33.40 25.18
CA ILE A 37 -8.83 -32.10 24.58
C ILE A 37 -8.40 -32.08 23.10
N ALA A 38 -7.23 -32.65 22.79
CA ALA A 38 -6.76 -32.75 21.41
C ALA A 38 -7.71 -33.58 20.52
N ASP A 39 -8.25 -34.67 21.05
CA ASP A 39 -9.22 -35.54 20.35
C ASP A 39 -10.57 -34.88 20.12
N MET A 40 -10.91 -33.86 20.90
CA MET A 40 -12.13 -33.04 20.70
C MET A 40 -12.00 -31.98 19.59
N ILE A 41 -10.77 -31.73 19.13
CA ILE A 41 -10.50 -30.70 18.12
C ILE A 41 -10.75 -31.29 16.73
N GLU A 42 -11.68 -30.68 16.00
CA GLU A 42 -11.94 -31.01 14.62
C GLU A 42 -11.08 -30.17 13.68
N LYS A 43 -10.75 -30.73 12.51
CA LYS A 43 -10.07 -29.98 11.47
C LYS A 43 -11.05 -28.98 10.83
N ILE A 44 -10.89 -27.73 11.19
CA ILE A 44 -11.70 -26.63 10.63
C ILE A 44 -10.83 -25.71 9.77
N SER A 45 -11.47 -25.04 8.80
CA SER A 45 -10.87 -23.91 8.11
C SER A 45 -11.50 -22.63 8.66
N PRO A 46 -10.81 -21.89 9.53
CA PRO A 46 -11.37 -20.68 10.15
C PRO A 46 -11.52 -19.51 9.14
N ILE A 47 -10.83 -19.60 8.02
CA ILE A 47 -10.89 -18.60 6.95
C ILE A 47 -11.66 -19.20 5.78
N HIS A 48 -12.70 -18.49 5.32
CA HIS A 48 -13.45 -18.91 4.14
C HIS A 48 -12.50 -18.89 2.92
N PRO A 49 -12.57 -19.91 2.02
CA PRO A 49 -11.70 -19.97 0.84
C PRO A 49 -11.98 -18.84 -0.16
N ASP A 50 -13.23 -18.38 -0.24
CA ASP A 50 -13.62 -17.31 -1.16
C ASP A 50 -13.45 -15.94 -0.52
N LYS A 51 -13.15 -14.96 -1.37
CA LYS A 51 -13.03 -13.54 -0.99
C LYS A 51 -14.35 -12.85 -1.26
N PHE A 52 -14.76 -11.99 -0.35
CA PHE A 52 -16.01 -11.22 -0.44
C PHE A 52 -15.70 -9.71 -0.41
N PRO A 53 -15.09 -9.15 -1.49
CA PRO A 53 -14.88 -7.72 -1.55
C PRO A 53 -16.22 -6.98 -1.52
N PRO A 54 -16.31 -5.82 -0.87
CA PRO A 54 -17.51 -5.01 -0.93
C PRO A 54 -17.76 -4.54 -2.36
N VAL A 55 -19.02 -4.26 -2.69
CA VAL A 55 -19.41 -3.71 -4.00
C VAL A 55 -19.76 -2.24 -3.82
N ILE A 56 -19.12 -1.37 -4.58
CA ILE A 56 -19.45 0.05 -4.70
C ILE A 56 -19.78 0.29 -6.17
N GLU A 57 -21.00 0.73 -6.44
CA GLU A 57 -21.44 1.06 -7.79
C GLU A 57 -20.51 2.11 -8.42
N ASN A 58 -20.22 1.94 -9.70
CA ASN A 58 -19.38 2.83 -10.50
C ASN A 58 -17.91 3.01 -10.02
N SER A 59 -17.42 2.19 -9.07
CA SER A 59 -16.08 2.32 -8.52
C SER A 59 -14.97 2.37 -9.59
N ASP A 60 -15.12 1.61 -10.68
CA ASP A 60 -14.17 1.59 -11.79
C ASP A 60 -14.11 2.92 -12.53
N GLN A 61 -15.29 3.48 -12.84
CA GLN A 61 -15.36 4.76 -13.54
C GLN A 61 -14.98 5.93 -12.64
N ASP A 62 -15.39 5.89 -11.37
CA ASP A 62 -15.07 6.92 -10.39
C ASP A 62 -13.55 6.97 -10.17
N LEU A 63 -12.88 5.82 -10.03
CA LEU A 63 -11.43 5.77 -9.90
C LEU A 63 -10.73 6.36 -11.12
N LYS A 64 -11.16 5.99 -12.33
CA LYS A 64 -10.63 6.59 -13.57
C LYS A 64 -10.80 8.10 -13.58
N ASN A 65 -12.00 8.57 -13.31
CA ASN A 65 -12.30 10.00 -13.33
C ASN A 65 -11.46 10.78 -12.33
N ILE A 66 -11.35 10.29 -11.09
CA ILE A 66 -10.51 10.90 -10.04
C ILE A 66 -9.06 10.99 -10.49
N CYS A 67 -8.50 9.88 -10.98
CA CYS A 67 -7.09 9.81 -11.37
C CYS A 67 -6.78 10.72 -12.55
N PHE A 68 -7.57 10.71 -13.63
CA PHE A 68 -7.32 11.55 -14.79
C PHE A 68 -7.57 13.04 -14.49
N THR A 69 -8.60 13.38 -13.72
CA THR A 69 -8.82 14.75 -13.28
C THR A 69 -7.60 15.29 -12.55
N LYS A 70 -7.08 14.51 -11.60
CA LYS A 70 -5.89 14.91 -10.84
C LYS A 70 -4.63 15.00 -11.70
N ALA A 71 -4.45 14.05 -12.62
CA ALA A 71 -3.33 14.08 -13.57
C ALA A 71 -3.35 15.35 -14.43
N HIS A 72 -4.52 15.73 -14.98
CA HIS A 72 -4.66 16.98 -15.75
C HIS A 72 -4.49 18.23 -14.90
N GLU A 73 -4.90 18.21 -13.62
CA GLU A 73 -4.61 19.30 -12.69
C GLU A 73 -3.11 19.52 -12.50
N MET A 74 -2.35 18.43 -12.39
CA MET A 74 -0.90 18.48 -12.11
C MET A 74 -0.07 18.74 -13.37
N TYR A 75 -0.33 17.99 -14.44
CA TYR A 75 0.53 17.94 -15.64
C TYR A 75 -0.03 18.70 -16.84
N GLY A 76 -1.28 19.18 -16.76
CA GLY A 76 -1.92 19.93 -17.85
C GLY A 76 -2.61 19.06 -18.90
N ASP A 77 -2.96 19.68 -20.02
CA ASP A 77 -3.62 19.06 -21.16
C ASP A 77 -2.91 19.52 -22.45
N PRO A 78 -2.40 18.61 -23.30
CA PRO A 78 -2.42 17.15 -23.15
C PRO A 78 -1.48 16.65 -22.02
N LEU A 79 -1.77 15.43 -21.50
CA LEU A 79 -0.89 14.77 -20.54
C LEU A 79 0.44 14.38 -21.21
N PRO A 80 1.58 14.40 -20.49
CA PRO A 80 2.80 13.77 -20.95
C PRO A 80 2.57 12.27 -21.17
N GLU A 81 3.10 11.72 -22.27
CA GLU A 81 2.93 10.30 -22.65
C GLU A 81 3.33 9.34 -21.53
N ILE A 82 4.40 9.64 -20.80
CA ILE A 82 4.87 8.84 -19.67
C ILE A 82 3.85 8.76 -18.53
N VAL A 83 3.11 9.84 -18.28
CA VAL A 83 2.07 9.89 -17.24
C VAL A 83 0.83 9.14 -17.70
N GLU A 84 0.37 9.42 -18.92
CA GLU A 84 -0.83 8.81 -19.49
C GLU A 84 -0.68 7.30 -19.64
N SER A 85 0.40 6.83 -20.27
CA SER A 85 0.65 5.40 -20.48
C SER A 85 0.82 4.63 -19.17
N ARG A 86 1.48 5.23 -18.17
CA ARG A 86 1.62 4.63 -16.85
C ARG A 86 0.26 4.51 -16.15
N LEU A 87 -0.54 5.57 -16.19
CA LEU A 87 -1.84 5.61 -15.53
C LEU A 87 -2.83 4.63 -16.17
N ASP A 88 -2.87 4.57 -17.50
CA ASP A 88 -3.69 3.60 -18.23
C ASP A 88 -3.33 2.16 -17.91
N ARG A 89 -2.04 1.84 -17.89
CA ARG A 89 -1.55 0.51 -17.54
C ARG A 89 -1.97 0.11 -16.13
N GLU A 90 -1.80 1.00 -15.16
CA GLU A 90 -2.17 0.74 -13.78
C GLU A 90 -3.67 0.58 -13.60
N LEU A 91 -4.46 1.52 -14.12
CA LEU A 91 -5.93 1.47 -14.02
C LEU A 91 -6.50 0.23 -14.68
N ASN A 92 -6.00 -0.17 -15.85
CA ASN A 92 -6.43 -1.39 -16.51
C ASN A 92 -6.13 -2.63 -15.64
N SER A 93 -4.96 -2.71 -15.01
CA SER A 93 -4.61 -3.80 -14.10
C SER A 93 -5.48 -3.80 -12.84
N ILE A 94 -5.69 -2.64 -12.21
CA ILE A 94 -6.49 -2.50 -11.00
C ILE A 94 -7.95 -2.91 -11.25
N ILE A 95 -8.53 -2.43 -12.35
CA ILE A 95 -9.94 -2.69 -12.68
C ILE A 95 -10.16 -4.13 -13.12
N SER A 96 -9.31 -4.67 -13.99
CA SER A 96 -9.43 -6.05 -14.47
C SER A 96 -9.31 -7.09 -13.34
N ASN A 97 -8.60 -6.76 -12.27
CA ASN A 97 -8.49 -7.61 -11.08
C ASN A 97 -9.54 -7.30 -9.99
N GLY A 98 -10.48 -6.36 -10.24
CA GLY A 98 -11.56 -6.04 -9.30
C GLY A 98 -11.11 -5.24 -8.07
N TYR A 99 -9.97 -4.54 -8.14
CA TYR A 99 -9.42 -3.80 -7.00
C TYR A 99 -9.85 -2.33 -6.93
N ALA A 100 -10.60 -1.82 -7.91
CA ALA A 100 -11.02 -0.42 -7.92
C ALA A 100 -11.80 -0.03 -6.66
N VAL A 101 -12.67 -0.91 -6.17
CA VAL A 101 -13.42 -0.69 -4.93
C VAL A 101 -12.50 -0.46 -3.72
N MET A 102 -11.38 -1.18 -3.65
CA MET A 102 -10.40 -1.04 -2.56
C MET A 102 -9.71 0.33 -2.61
N TYR A 103 -9.39 0.81 -3.82
CA TYR A 103 -8.85 2.15 -4.01
C TYR A 103 -9.85 3.23 -3.58
N ILE A 104 -11.12 3.10 -3.98
CA ILE A 104 -12.18 4.06 -3.58
C ILE A 104 -12.37 4.07 -2.06
N ILE A 105 -12.34 2.92 -1.40
CA ILE A 105 -12.43 2.86 0.07
C ILE A 105 -11.21 3.54 0.71
N ALA A 106 -10.00 3.20 0.27
CA ALA A 106 -8.77 3.80 0.80
C ALA A 106 -8.75 5.33 0.60
N GLN A 107 -9.13 5.80 -0.60
CA GLN A 107 -9.25 7.21 -0.91
C GLN A 107 -10.22 7.93 0.03
N LYS A 108 -11.43 7.39 0.23
CA LYS A 108 -12.44 8.00 1.13
C LYS A 108 -11.92 8.06 2.57
N LEU A 109 -11.25 7.02 3.06
CA LEU A 109 -10.68 6.98 4.40
C LEU A 109 -9.59 8.04 4.59
N VAL A 110 -8.66 8.14 3.63
CA VAL A 110 -7.57 9.13 3.68
C VAL A 110 -8.12 10.55 3.61
N TRP A 111 -9.04 10.82 2.69
CA TRP A 111 -9.65 12.14 2.54
C TRP A 111 -10.40 12.54 3.80
N LYS A 112 -11.21 11.64 4.36
CA LYS A 112 -11.94 11.91 5.61
C LYS A 112 -11.00 12.20 6.77
N SER A 113 -9.92 11.45 6.91
CA SER A 113 -8.92 11.70 7.93
C SER A 113 -8.28 13.08 7.81
N ASN A 114 -7.92 13.47 6.57
CA ASN A 114 -7.34 14.79 6.31
C ASN A 114 -8.33 15.93 6.57
N GLU A 115 -9.61 15.75 6.22
CA GLU A 115 -10.68 16.71 6.55
C GLU A 115 -10.84 16.90 8.06
N ASP A 116 -10.70 15.83 8.82
CA ASP A 116 -10.77 15.87 10.29
C ASP A 116 -9.49 16.42 10.95
N GLY A 117 -8.49 16.80 10.13
CA GLY A 117 -7.23 17.40 10.59
C GLY A 117 -6.18 16.39 11.05
N TYR A 118 -6.36 15.10 10.77
CA TYR A 118 -5.38 14.07 11.07
C TYR A 118 -4.48 13.79 9.87
N LEU A 119 -3.17 13.79 10.12
CA LEU A 119 -2.19 13.45 9.09
C LEU A 119 -2.21 11.96 8.77
N VAL A 120 -2.21 11.63 7.49
CA VAL A 120 -2.11 10.26 6.98
C VAL A 120 -0.78 10.12 6.26
N GLY A 121 0.04 9.16 6.68
CA GLY A 121 1.27 8.79 6.00
C GLY A 121 1.11 7.41 5.35
N SER A 122 1.58 7.27 4.12
CA SER A 122 1.57 6.01 3.41
C SER A 122 2.69 5.11 3.89
N ARG A 123 2.41 3.81 4.07
CA ARG A 123 3.39 2.79 4.40
C ARG A 123 3.15 1.53 3.57
N GLY A 124 4.23 0.89 3.12
CA GLY A 124 4.17 -0.30 2.29
C GLY A 124 4.28 0.01 0.80
N SER A 125 3.89 -0.93 -0.04
CA SER A 125 4.09 -0.88 -1.49
C SER A 125 3.15 0.07 -2.26
N VAL A 126 2.17 0.69 -1.58
CA VAL A 126 1.20 1.61 -2.22
C VAL A 126 1.87 2.82 -2.89
N GLY A 127 3.05 3.23 -2.40
CA GLY A 127 3.85 4.31 -3.01
C GLY A 127 4.39 3.99 -4.41
N SER A 128 4.24 2.77 -4.92
CA SER A 128 4.60 2.40 -6.29
C SER A 128 3.43 2.54 -7.30
N SER A 129 2.24 2.93 -6.83
CA SER A 129 1.07 3.11 -7.68
C SER A 129 0.80 4.58 -7.98
N LEU A 130 0.91 4.96 -9.26
CA LEU A 130 0.55 6.30 -9.73
C LEU A 130 -0.96 6.56 -9.56
N ALA A 131 -1.80 5.54 -9.76
CA ALA A 131 -3.23 5.65 -9.50
C ALA A 131 -3.52 5.98 -8.02
N ALA A 132 -2.74 5.45 -7.07
CA ALA A 132 -2.86 5.79 -5.67
C ALA A 132 -2.43 7.24 -5.38
N THR A 133 -1.39 7.73 -6.07
CA THR A 133 -0.97 9.15 -5.98
C THR A 133 -2.05 10.07 -6.56
N MET A 134 -2.57 9.76 -7.75
CA MET A 134 -3.58 10.59 -8.41
C MET A 134 -4.94 10.55 -7.70
N SER A 135 -5.26 9.47 -6.99
CA SER A 135 -6.47 9.40 -6.15
C SER A 135 -6.29 9.99 -4.75
N GLY A 136 -5.10 10.48 -4.40
CA GLY A 136 -4.82 11.09 -3.10
C GLY A 136 -4.74 10.10 -1.94
N ILE A 137 -4.44 8.83 -2.21
CA ILE A 137 -4.19 7.80 -1.18
C ILE A 137 -2.76 7.93 -0.63
N THR A 138 -1.81 8.32 -1.49
CA THR A 138 -0.40 8.52 -1.13
C THR A 138 0.13 9.82 -1.73
N GLU A 139 1.10 10.42 -1.07
CA GLU A 139 1.87 11.57 -1.55
C GLU A 139 3.09 11.17 -2.39
N VAL A 140 3.42 9.89 -2.43
CA VAL A 140 4.59 9.38 -3.17
C VAL A 140 4.30 9.33 -4.66
N ASN A 141 5.10 10.02 -5.47
CA ASN A 141 5.01 9.97 -6.93
C ASN A 141 5.98 8.92 -7.49
N PRO A 142 5.48 7.78 -8.02
CA PRO A 142 6.34 6.68 -8.47
C PRO A 142 6.94 6.87 -9.87
N LEU A 143 6.64 7.95 -10.54
CA LEU A 143 7.22 8.26 -11.85
C LEU A 143 8.75 8.48 -11.74
N PRO A 144 9.48 8.37 -12.86
CA PRO A 144 10.89 8.76 -12.88
C PRO A 144 11.10 10.20 -12.40
N PRO A 145 12.31 10.56 -11.94
CA PRO A 145 12.64 11.92 -11.55
C PRO A 145 12.27 12.92 -12.64
N HIS A 146 11.59 13.98 -12.27
CA HIS A 146 11.18 15.04 -13.20
C HIS A 146 10.95 16.38 -12.50
N TYR A 147 10.96 17.43 -13.27
CA TYR A 147 10.54 18.76 -12.81
C TYR A 147 9.08 19.01 -13.16
N LEU A 148 8.36 19.60 -12.22
CA LEU A 148 6.96 19.99 -12.38
C LEU A 148 6.77 21.45 -11.99
N CYS A 149 6.20 22.26 -12.89
CA CYS A 149 5.87 23.63 -12.59
C CYS A 149 4.59 23.71 -11.74
N PRO A 150 4.64 24.31 -10.53
CA PRO A 150 3.48 24.40 -9.64
C PRO A 150 2.48 25.49 -10.07
N ASN A 151 2.80 26.31 -11.07
CA ASN A 151 1.92 27.34 -11.55
C ASN A 151 0.72 26.73 -12.30
N PRO A 152 -0.54 26.93 -11.83
CA PRO A 152 -1.73 26.32 -12.41
C PRO A 152 -1.98 26.70 -13.88
N ASP A 153 -1.47 27.86 -14.32
CA ASP A 153 -1.61 28.32 -15.70
C ASP A 153 -0.50 27.82 -16.63
N CYS A 154 0.56 27.22 -16.04
CA CYS A 154 1.72 26.76 -16.81
C CYS A 154 1.82 25.25 -16.90
N LYS A 155 1.81 24.55 -15.76
CA LYS A 155 1.87 23.07 -15.60
C LYS A 155 2.96 22.40 -16.44
N TYR A 156 4.03 23.14 -16.78
CA TYR A 156 5.14 22.58 -17.55
C TYR A 156 5.83 21.48 -16.76
N SER A 157 6.05 20.33 -17.40
CA SER A 157 6.82 19.22 -16.86
C SER A 157 7.99 18.89 -17.75
N ASP A 158 9.09 18.43 -17.15
CA ASP A 158 10.32 18.08 -17.85
C ASP A 158 10.80 16.70 -17.38
N PHE A 159 10.62 15.70 -18.25
CA PHE A 159 11.06 14.33 -18.07
C PHE A 159 12.29 13.97 -18.90
N ASP A 160 12.62 14.78 -19.92
CA ASP A 160 13.48 14.36 -21.02
C ASP A 160 14.77 15.17 -21.16
N SER A 161 14.90 16.28 -20.43
CA SER A 161 16.11 17.08 -20.53
C SER A 161 17.37 16.28 -20.15
N PRO A 162 18.54 16.56 -20.75
CA PRO A 162 19.80 15.90 -20.40
C PRO A 162 20.12 15.99 -18.90
N GLU A 163 19.67 17.07 -18.26
CA GLU A 163 19.83 17.29 -16.83
C GLU A 163 19.02 16.27 -16.01
N VAL A 164 17.75 16.03 -16.37
CA VAL A 164 16.88 15.03 -15.71
C VAL A 164 17.39 13.61 -15.92
N LYS A 165 17.83 13.29 -17.14
CA LYS A 165 18.34 11.94 -17.48
C LYS A 165 19.58 11.50 -16.67
N GLN A 166 20.36 12.43 -16.13
CA GLN A 166 21.46 12.13 -15.23
C GLN A 166 21.01 11.54 -13.89
N TYR A 167 19.76 11.77 -13.51
CA TYR A 167 19.16 11.29 -12.26
C TYR A 167 18.26 10.07 -12.44
N ALA A 168 18.32 9.39 -13.57
CA ALA A 168 17.60 8.13 -13.78
C ALA A 168 17.97 7.11 -12.69
N GLY A 169 16.96 6.50 -12.06
CA GLY A 169 17.13 5.56 -10.94
C GLY A 169 17.43 6.21 -9.58
N MET A 170 17.38 7.56 -9.52
CA MET A 170 17.50 8.33 -8.28
C MET A 170 16.14 8.93 -7.89
N ALA A 171 16.09 9.69 -6.81
CA ALA A 171 14.87 10.40 -6.43
C ALA A 171 14.88 11.85 -6.99
N GLY A 172 13.69 12.36 -7.32
CA GLY A 172 13.56 13.74 -7.80
C GLY A 172 14.12 14.78 -6.83
N CYS A 173 14.05 14.53 -5.51
CA CYS A 173 14.62 15.42 -4.51
C CYS A 173 16.14 15.60 -4.63
N ASP A 174 16.85 14.67 -5.27
CA ASP A 174 18.29 14.75 -5.47
C ASP A 174 18.69 15.71 -6.62
N MET A 175 17.72 16.09 -7.46
CA MET A 175 17.95 17.02 -8.56
C MET A 175 18.21 18.45 -8.05
N PRO A 176 19.00 19.26 -8.77
CA PRO A 176 19.23 20.66 -8.44
C PRO A 176 17.94 21.49 -8.55
N ASP A 177 17.92 22.66 -7.93
CA ASP A 177 16.79 23.59 -8.06
C ASP A 177 16.74 24.16 -9.48
N LYS A 178 15.55 24.26 -10.05
CA LYS A 178 15.32 24.73 -11.40
C LYS A 178 14.19 25.74 -11.47
N ILE A 179 14.35 26.73 -12.33
CA ILE A 179 13.32 27.72 -12.65
C ILE A 179 12.61 27.29 -13.93
N CYS A 180 11.30 27.39 -13.94
CA CYS A 180 10.49 27.05 -15.10
C CYS A 180 10.86 27.94 -16.29
N PRO A 181 11.24 27.37 -17.44
CA PRO A 181 11.63 28.16 -18.62
C PRO A 181 10.44 28.89 -19.27
N LYS A 182 9.20 28.47 -18.95
CA LYS A 182 7.99 29.10 -19.53
C LYS A 182 7.46 30.27 -18.71
N CYS A 183 7.46 30.16 -17.36
CA CYS A 183 6.81 31.19 -16.54
C CYS A 183 7.69 31.75 -15.42
N GLY A 184 8.94 31.31 -15.28
CA GLY A 184 9.87 31.80 -14.27
C GLY A 184 9.60 31.33 -12.83
N THR A 185 8.63 30.44 -12.60
CA THR A 185 8.33 29.91 -11.27
C THR A 185 9.33 28.83 -10.88
N ARG A 186 9.70 28.74 -9.61
CA ARG A 186 10.54 27.63 -9.10
C ARG A 186 9.80 26.30 -9.26
N MET A 187 10.40 25.35 -9.93
CA MET A 187 9.82 24.05 -10.21
C MET A 187 9.91 23.13 -8.99
N LYS A 188 8.92 22.26 -8.85
CA LYS A 188 8.97 21.12 -7.92
C LYS A 188 9.82 20.02 -8.52
N LYS A 189 10.48 19.27 -7.65
CA LYS A 189 11.29 18.10 -7.95
C LYS A 189 10.51 16.88 -7.50
N GLU A 190 10.02 16.10 -8.44
CA GLU A 190 9.11 14.97 -8.21
C GLU A 190 9.70 13.67 -8.75
N GLY A 191 9.13 12.55 -8.32
CA GLY A 191 9.45 11.22 -8.82
C GLY A 191 10.45 10.45 -7.97
N PHE A 192 10.15 9.15 -7.76
CA PHE A 192 10.96 8.22 -7.01
C PHE A 192 11.37 6.99 -7.81
N ASP A 193 11.03 6.94 -9.09
CA ASP A 193 11.35 5.86 -10.04
C ASP A 193 11.00 4.46 -9.51
N ILE A 194 9.76 4.29 -9.03
CA ILE A 194 9.31 3.04 -8.43
C ILE A 194 8.46 2.25 -9.44
N PRO A 195 8.82 1.02 -9.81
CA PRO A 195 8.04 0.21 -10.72
C PRO A 195 6.72 -0.24 -10.09
N PHE A 196 5.62 -0.22 -10.87
CA PHE A 196 4.29 -0.62 -10.42
C PHE A 196 4.21 -2.08 -9.96
N GLU A 197 5.03 -2.94 -10.54
CA GLU A 197 5.14 -4.35 -10.21
C GLU A 197 5.47 -4.60 -8.74
N THR A 198 6.03 -3.61 -8.05
CA THR A 198 6.26 -3.65 -6.61
C THR A 198 4.94 -3.76 -5.82
N PHE A 199 3.84 -3.21 -6.36
CA PHE A 199 2.53 -3.20 -5.70
C PHE A 199 1.67 -4.42 -6.04
N LEU A 200 1.36 -4.64 -7.31
CA LEU A 200 0.47 -5.71 -7.76
C LEU A 200 1.18 -6.91 -8.39
N GLY A 201 2.51 -6.90 -8.48
CA GLY A 201 3.28 -7.92 -9.19
C GLY A 201 3.20 -7.79 -10.71
N PHE A 202 3.97 -8.64 -11.41
CA PHE A 202 4.04 -8.60 -12.87
C PHE A 202 2.75 -9.03 -13.57
N LYS A 203 1.94 -9.87 -12.92
CA LYS A 203 0.67 -10.38 -13.44
C LYS A 203 -0.54 -9.68 -12.84
N GLY A 204 -0.34 -8.74 -11.91
CA GLY A 204 -1.43 -8.13 -11.15
C GLY A 204 -2.13 -9.11 -10.19
N ASP A 205 -1.51 -10.23 -9.89
CA ASP A 205 -2.04 -11.32 -9.08
C ASP A 205 -1.80 -11.15 -7.57
N LYS A 206 -0.97 -10.17 -7.21
CA LYS A 206 -0.77 -9.81 -5.80
C LYS A 206 -1.90 -8.93 -5.32
N GLU A 207 -2.36 -9.20 -4.10
CA GLU A 207 -3.32 -8.32 -3.45
C GLU A 207 -2.68 -6.98 -3.10
N PRO A 208 -3.36 -5.85 -3.37
CA PRO A 208 -2.88 -4.56 -2.97
C PRO A 208 -2.80 -4.46 -1.44
N VAL A 209 -1.62 -4.15 -0.93
CA VAL A 209 -1.39 -3.96 0.50
C VAL A 209 -1.09 -2.49 0.76
N SER A 210 -1.96 -1.82 1.50
CA SER A 210 -1.75 -0.47 1.98
C SER A 210 -1.85 -0.44 3.49
N TYR A 211 -0.80 0.06 4.14
CA TYR A 211 -0.81 0.38 5.55
C TYR A 211 -0.92 1.89 5.70
N THR A 212 -2.09 2.39 6.04
CA THR A 212 -2.28 3.79 6.41
C THR A 212 -2.06 3.95 7.90
N HIS A 213 -1.15 4.85 8.27
CA HIS A 213 -0.95 5.23 9.67
C HIS A 213 -1.79 6.48 9.93
N LEU A 214 -2.86 6.30 10.68
CA LEU A 214 -3.58 7.41 11.29
C LEU A 214 -2.81 7.82 12.55
N ARG A 215 -2.28 9.01 12.56
CA ARG A 215 -1.67 9.59 13.76
C ARG A 215 -2.75 10.37 14.51
N ALA A 216 -3.22 9.76 15.61
CA ALA A 216 -4.08 10.45 16.57
C ALA A 216 -3.28 11.48 17.37
#